data_124953ebd3ef7eace4ba49f8a4f878cf
#
_entry.id   124953ebd3ef7eace4ba49f8a4f878cf
#
_cell.length_a   1.000
_cell.length_b   1.000
_cell.length_c   1.000
_cell.angle_alpha   90.00
_cell.angle_beta   90.00
_cell.angle_gamma   90.00
#
_symmetry.space_group_name_H-M   'P 1'
#
loop_
_entity.id
_entity.type
_entity.pdbx_description
1 polymer ?
#
loop_
_entity_poly.entity_id
_entity_poly.type
_entity_poly.pdbx_seq_one_letter_code
_entity_poly.pdbx_strand_id
1 'polypeptide(L)'
;MILSMKEVTYRRQGKNILEKISWEFEKGQTWAILGLNGAGKSTLLRILTAEFWKSSGDLSVLGVKFGKGDIPTLRTKIGIVGSFLAERFPTDLLAEQIVLTGKYKSSILYREYGQKELNEAIDMLTSIDGAHLVGRTYASLSQGERQLLLIARSLMENPELLILDEATVGLDLLARERLLKHLHHICQLETAPAIIFVTHHAEEITADFSHVLLLKEGKVLAQGPKEDILTTDLLGDFYGNQVELIPLGEERLFIKPKL
;
A
#
# COMPACT_ATOMS: atom_id res chain seq x y z
N MET A 1 -0.61 -4.43 -18.04
CA MET A 1 -0.50 -5.43 -16.93
C MET A 1 0.51 -4.91 -15.91
N ILE A 2 0.07 -4.68 -14.70
CA ILE A 2 0.92 -4.30 -13.54
C ILE A 2 1.38 -5.56 -12.81
N LEU A 3 0.46 -6.49 -12.60
CA LEU A 3 0.71 -7.73 -11.87
C LEU A 3 -0.01 -8.90 -12.56
N SER A 4 0.66 -10.05 -12.64
CA SER A 4 0.04 -11.33 -12.98
C SER A 4 0.58 -12.42 -12.08
N MET A 5 -0.31 -13.01 -11.29
CA MET A 5 -0.08 -14.19 -10.46
C MET A 5 -0.94 -15.34 -10.96
N LYS A 6 -0.34 -16.52 -11.17
CA LYS A 6 -1.06 -17.73 -11.58
C LYS A 6 -0.67 -18.88 -10.67
N GLU A 7 -1.63 -19.29 -9.84
CA GLU A 7 -1.49 -20.37 -8.84
C GLU A 7 -0.24 -20.25 -7.94
N VAL A 8 0.09 -19.02 -7.55
CA VAL A 8 1.28 -18.75 -6.72
C VAL A 8 1.07 -19.28 -5.32
N THR A 9 1.98 -20.14 -4.89
CA THR A 9 2.01 -20.71 -3.54
C THR A 9 3.30 -20.31 -2.84
N TYR A 10 3.19 -19.95 -1.57
CA TYR A 10 4.34 -19.73 -0.69
C TYR A 10 4.27 -20.65 0.52
N ARG A 11 5.30 -21.49 0.68
CA ARG A 11 5.42 -22.44 1.79
C ARG A 11 6.57 -22.04 2.71
N ARG A 12 6.32 -22.09 4.00
CA ARG A 12 7.33 -21.86 5.03
C ARG A 12 7.18 -22.90 6.15
N GLN A 13 8.27 -23.55 6.55
CA GLN A 13 8.27 -24.58 7.59
C GLN A 13 7.20 -25.67 7.39
N GLY A 14 7.05 -26.14 6.15
CA GLY A 14 6.08 -27.18 5.80
C GLY A 14 4.62 -26.74 5.66
N LYS A 15 4.28 -25.49 6.00
CA LYS A 15 2.91 -24.93 5.91
C LYS A 15 2.77 -23.98 4.73
N ASN A 16 1.67 -24.05 4.00
CA ASN A 16 1.29 -23.05 3.01
C ASN A 16 0.84 -21.79 3.76
N ILE A 17 1.56 -20.68 3.56
CA ILE A 17 1.15 -19.35 4.05
C ILE A 17 0.28 -18.67 3.01
N LEU A 18 0.58 -18.87 1.73
CA LEU A 18 -0.28 -18.54 0.60
C LEU A 18 -0.46 -19.77 -0.25
N GLU A 19 -1.67 -20.02 -0.72
CA GLU A 19 -2.03 -21.21 -1.47
C GLU A 19 -2.76 -20.86 -2.75
N LYS A 20 -2.12 -21.17 -3.90
CA LYS A 20 -2.68 -21.02 -5.26
C LYS A 20 -3.31 -19.66 -5.52
N ILE A 21 -2.61 -18.59 -5.12
CA ILE A 21 -3.06 -17.24 -5.39
C ILE A 21 -3.01 -16.98 -6.89
N SER A 22 -4.15 -16.64 -7.47
CA SER A 22 -4.27 -16.12 -8.83
C SER A 22 -4.87 -14.74 -8.79
N TRP A 23 -4.16 -13.75 -9.34
CA TRP A 23 -4.56 -12.34 -9.32
C TRP A 23 -3.96 -11.60 -10.51
N GLU A 24 -4.80 -10.85 -11.21
CA GLU A 24 -4.40 -9.99 -12.32
C GLU A 24 -4.74 -8.54 -12.00
N PHE A 25 -3.78 -7.65 -12.20
CA PHE A 25 -3.90 -6.22 -11.96
C PHE A 25 -3.50 -5.46 -13.24
N GLU A 26 -4.46 -4.80 -13.85
CA GLU A 26 -4.28 -4.03 -15.07
C GLU A 26 -3.89 -2.58 -14.79
N LYS A 27 -3.28 -1.93 -15.79
CA LYS A 27 -3.01 -0.48 -15.71
C LYS A 27 -4.33 0.30 -15.66
N GLY A 28 -4.39 1.31 -14.81
CA GLY A 28 -5.57 2.14 -14.60
C GLY A 28 -6.54 1.62 -13.54
N GLN A 29 -6.29 0.45 -12.97
CA GLN A 29 -6.99 -0.03 -11.79
C GLN A 29 -6.30 0.47 -10.52
N THR A 30 -7.07 0.54 -9.43
CA THR A 30 -6.60 0.75 -8.06
C THR A 30 -7.19 -0.37 -7.20
N TRP A 31 -6.36 -1.02 -6.41
CA TRP A 31 -6.76 -2.22 -5.67
C TRP A 31 -6.69 -2.02 -4.17
N ALA A 32 -7.77 -2.41 -3.48
CA ALA A 32 -7.76 -2.62 -2.04
C ALA A 32 -7.66 -4.11 -1.73
N ILE A 33 -6.77 -4.50 -0.82
CA ILE A 33 -6.69 -5.86 -0.27
C ILE A 33 -7.31 -5.84 1.12
N LEU A 34 -8.45 -6.46 1.28
CA LEU A 34 -9.10 -6.65 2.57
C LEU A 34 -8.75 -8.05 3.11
N GLY A 35 -8.22 -8.10 4.32
CA GLY A 35 -7.84 -9.37 4.94
C GLY A 35 -7.74 -9.24 6.45
N LEU A 36 -8.21 -10.25 7.17
CA LEU A 36 -8.08 -10.32 8.63
C LEU A 36 -6.62 -10.51 9.05
N ASN A 37 -6.34 -10.32 10.34
CA ASN A 37 -5.02 -10.60 10.88
C ASN A 37 -4.63 -12.06 10.65
N GLY A 38 -3.42 -12.30 10.16
CA GLY A 38 -2.96 -13.65 9.82
C GLY A 38 -3.42 -14.17 8.45
N ALA A 39 -4.21 -13.43 7.67
CA ALA A 39 -4.68 -13.86 6.35
C ALA A 39 -3.57 -14.03 5.29
N GLY A 40 -2.34 -13.55 5.57
CA GLY A 40 -1.21 -13.66 4.64
C GLY A 40 -0.89 -12.37 3.87
N LYS A 41 -1.53 -11.23 4.18
CA LYS A 41 -1.35 -9.94 3.50
C LYS A 41 0.12 -9.54 3.37
N SER A 42 0.84 -9.40 4.48
CA SER A 42 2.26 -9.00 4.47
C SER A 42 3.14 -10.02 3.75
N THR A 43 2.79 -11.31 3.76
CA THR A 43 3.51 -12.33 2.97
C THR A 43 3.29 -12.12 1.47
N LEU A 44 2.06 -11.83 1.06
CA LEU A 44 1.73 -11.50 -0.33
C LEU A 44 2.53 -10.30 -0.80
N LEU A 45 2.57 -9.22 -0.02
CA LEU A 45 3.33 -8.02 -0.36
C LEU A 45 4.83 -8.27 -0.46
N ARG A 46 5.41 -9.05 0.47
CA ARG A 46 6.84 -9.42 0.41
C ARG A 46 7.19 -10.28 -0.80
N ILE A 47 6.23 -11.04 -1.33
CA ILE A 47 6.42 -11.75 -2.60
C ILE A 47 6.37 -10.76 -3.77
N LEU A 48 5.42 -9.81 -3.79
CA LEU A 48 5.32 -8.80 -4.85
C LEU A 48 6.58 -7.93 -4.93
N THR A 49 7.19 -7.60 -3.79
CA THR A 49 8.43 -6.84 -3.69
C THR A 49 9.70 -7.68 -3.88
N ALA A 50 9.53 -8.97 -4.16
CA ALA A 50 10.61 -9.95 -4.30
C ALA A 50 11.51 -10.10 -3.05
N GLU A 51 11.02 -9.73 -1.85
CA GLU A 51 11.70 -10.07 -0.59
C GLU A 51 11.60 -11.57 -0.30
N PHE A 52 10.45 -12.17 -0.63
CA PHE A 52 10.23 -13.60 -0.57
C PHE A 52 10.07 -14.20 -1.96
N TRP A 53 10.57 -15.42 -2.14
CA TRP A 53 10.42 -16.18 -3.36
C TRP A 53 9.24 -17.13 -3.27
N LYS A 54 8.39 -17.12 -4.29
CA LYS A 54 7.30 -18.10 -4.41
C LYS A 54 7.83 -19.52 -4.41
N SER A 55 7.08 -20.46 -3.83
CA SER A 55 7.42 -21.89 -3.85
C SER A 55 6.98 -22.55 -5.17
N SER A 56 5.87 -22.11 -5.75
CA SER A 56 5.34 -22.58 -7.04
C SER A 56 4.45 -21.52 -7.71
N GLY A 57 3.97 -21.82 -8.91
CA GLY A 57 3.14 -20.91 -9.72
C GLY A 57 3.96 -19.93 -10.55
N ASP A 58 3.30 -19.06 -11.30
CA ASP A 58 3.93 -18.02 -12.12
C ASP A 58 3.63 -16.62 -11.54
N LEU A 59 4.65 -15.76 -11.55
CA LEU A 59 4.55 -14.38 -11.06
C LEU A 59 5.30 -13.43 -11.99
N SER A 60 4.63 -12.36 -12.38
CA SER A 60 5.21 -11.22 -13.08
C SER A 60 4.70 -9.92 -12.44
N VAL A 61 5.59 -8.98 -12.16
CA VAL A 61 5.29 -7.64 -11.64
C VAL A 61 5.97 -6.62 -12.53
N LEU A 62 5.24 -5.60 -12.99
CA LEU A 62 5.72 -4.56 -13.91
C LEU A 62 6.46 -5.14 -15.13
N GLY A 63 5.94 -6.24 -15.67
CA GLY A 63 6.54 -6.95 -16.82
C GLY A 63 7.76 -7.83 -16.49
N VAL A 64 8.25 -7.78 -15.24
CA VAL A 64 9.40 -8.59 -14.81
C VAL A 64 8.93 -9.95 -14.29
N LYS A 65 9.29 -11.02 -15.02
CA LYS A 65 8.97 -12.41 -14.64
C LYS A 65 9.95 -12.91 -13.57
N PHE A 66 9.40 -13.38 -12.44
CA PHE A 66 10.20 -13.92 -11.34
C PHE A 66 10.93 -15.20 -11.75
N GLY A 67 12.24 -15.22 -11.46
CA GLY A 67 13.16 -16.30 -11.86
C GLY A 67 13.86 -16.10 -13.21
N LYS A 68 13.47 -15.08 -13.99
CA LYS A 68 14.10 -14.77 -15.30
C LYS A 68 14.39 -13.28 -15.52
N GLY A 69 13.84 -12.38 -14.68
CA GLY A 69 13.93 -10.94 -14.87
C GLY A 69 14.89 -10.25 -13.90
N ASP A 70 15.15 -8.97 -14.14
CA ASP A 70 15.99 -8.10 -13.32
C ASP A 70 15.24 -7.62 -12.06
N ILE A 71 15.38 -8.36 -10.98
CA ILE A 71 14.74 -8.06 -9.68
C ILE A 71 15.28 -6.77 -9.03
N PRO A 72 16.59 -6.48 -9.04
CA PRO A 72 17.10 -5.19 -8.55
C PRO A 72 16.38 -4.00 -9.21
N THR A 73 16.29 -3.98 -10.52
CA THR A 73 15.58 -2.91 -11.25
C THR A 73 14.07 -2.92 -10.94
N LEU A 74 13.43 -4.09 -10.82
CA LEU A 74 12.01 -4.16 -10.40
C LEU A 74 11.78 -3.46 -9.06
N ARG A 75 12.63 -3.74 -8.06
CA ARG A 75 12.49 -3.13 -6.72
C ARG A 75 12.60 -1.60 -6.75
N THR A 76 13.32 -1.04 -7.72
CA THR A 76 13.40 0.42 -7.84
C THR A 76 12.12 1.07 -8.30
N LYS A 77 11.23 0.31 -8.92
CA LYS A 77 9.95 0.77 -9.47
C LYS A 77 8.77 0.58 -8.52
N ILE A 78 9.02 -0.03 -7.36
CA ILE A 78 7.99 -0.30 -6.35
C ILE A 78 8.25 0.57 -5.13
N GLY A 79 7.31 1.45 -4.83
CA GLY A 79 7.23 2.16 -3.56
C GLY A 79 6.46 1.32 -2.55
N ILE A 80 6.94 1.29 -1.30
CA ILE A 80 6.24 0.62 -0.21
C ILE A 80 6.22 1.52 1.02
N VAL A 81 5.06 1.63 1.63
CA VAL A 81 4.84 2.35 2.89
C VAL A 81 4.17 1.39 3.87
N GLY A 82 4.74 1.26 5.04
CA GLY A 82 4.23 0.42 6.10
C GLY A 82 4.86 0.79 7.44
N SER A 83 4.27 0.34 8.53
CA SER A 83 4.70 0.68 9.90
C SER A 83 6.17 0.38 10.18
N PHE A 84 6.74 -0.64 9.53
CA PHE A 84 8.14 -1.04 9.68
C PHE A 84 9.16 -0.01 9.17
N LEU A 85 8.72 0.98 8.34
CA LEU A 85 9.59 2.05 7.85
C LEU A 85 9.71 3.21 8.84
N ALA A 86 8.69 3.43 9.67
CA ALA A 86 8.61 4.60 10.54
C ALA A 86 9.76 4.69 11.59
N GLU A 87 10.31 3.56 11.98
CA GLU A 87 11.36 3.48 13.03
C GLU A 87 12.79 3.66 12.50
N ARG A 88 12.97 3.87 11.18
CA ARG A 88 14.28 3.85 10.53
C ARG A 88 14.95 5.21 10.38
N PHE A 89 14.26 6.29 10.69
CA PHE A 89 14.76 7.64 10.42
C PHE A 89 15.30 8.32 11.67
N PRO A 90 16.43 9.06 11.55
CA PRO A 90 16.90 9.93 12.61
C PRO A 90 15.83 10.96 12.98
N THR A 91 15.65 11.19 14.28
CA THR A 91 14.56 11.99 14.83
C THR A 91 14.73 13.49 14.60
N ASP A 92 15.95 13.94 14.34
CA ASP A 92 16.36 15.33 14.12
C ASP A 92 16.33 15.76 12.65
N LEU A 93 16.19 14.82 11.69
CA LEU A 93 16.06 15.17 10.29
C LEU A 93 14.78 15.97 10.02
N LEU A 94 14.89 16.94 9.11
CA LEU A 94 13.73 17.68 8.63
C LEU A 94 12.89 16.84 7.67
N ALA A 95 11.60 17.15 7.57
CA ALA A 95 10.65 16.41 6.74
C ALA A 95 11.12 16.32 5.28
N GLU A 96 11.53 17.44 4.67
CA GLU A 96 12.04 17.50 3.31
C GLU A 96 13.34 16.68 3.11
N GLN A 97 14.16 16.58 4.15
CA GLN A 97 15.36 15.73 4.11
C GLN A 97 15.01 14.26 4.11
N ILE A 98 14.00 13.85 4.87
CA ILE A 98 13.50 12.46 4.87
C ILE A 98 12.90 12.12 3.51
N VAL A 99 12.09 13.00 2.92
CA VAL A 99 11.55 12.79 1.56
C VAL A 99 12.68 12.63 0.57
N LEU A 100 13.72 13.48 0.63
CA LEU A 100 14.89 13.40 -0.23
C LEU A 100 15.62 12.05 -0.13
N THR A 101 15.62 11.40 1.04
CA THR A 101 16.21 10.04 1.18
C THR A 101 15.57 9.02 0.24
N GLY A 102 14.31 9.23 -0.17
CA GLY A 102 13.62 8.41 -1.15
C GLY A 102 14.39 8.34 -2.47
N LYS A 103 14.83 9.47 -2.99
CA LYS A 103 15.61 9.57 -4.23
C LYS A 103 16.88 8.70 -4.23
N TYR A 104 17.45 8.46 -3.05
CA TYR A 104 18.68 7.68 -2.87
C TYR A 104 18.44 6.28 -2.32
N LYS A 105 17.18 5.86 -2.11
CA LYS A 105 16.80 4.55 -1.55
C LYS A 105 17.50 4.19 -0.24
N SER A 106 17.80 5.20 0.55
CA SER A 106 18.49 5.09 1.82
C SER A 106 17.60 5.62 2.96
N SER A 107 17.82 5.19 4.19
CA SER A 107 17.24 5.82 5.38
C SER A 107 18.12 6.94 5.95
N ILE A 108 19.32 7.12 5.39
CA ILE A 108 20.31 8.11 5.84
C ILE A 108 20.82 8.87 4.61
N LEU A 109 20.99 10.17 4.75
CA LEU A 109 21.62 11.01 3.73
C LEU A 109 23.14 10.87 3.82
N TYR A 110 23.72 9.99 2.99
CA TYR A 110 25.17 9.81 2.88
C TYR A 110 25.85 10.70 1.84
N ARG A 111 25.05 11.43 1.05
CA ARG A 111 25.55 12.27 -0.05
C ARG A 111 25.28 13.72 0.26
N GLU A 112 26.20 14.57 -0.18
CA GLU A 112 25.93 15.98 -0.27
C GLU A 112 24.79 16.20 -1.28
N TYR A 113 23.85 17.05 -0.93
CA TYR A 113 22.72 17.46 -1.77
C TYR A 113 22.68 18.97 -1.84
N GLY A 114 22.24 19.49 -2.98
CA GLY A 114 22.08 20.91 -3.19
C GLY A 114 20.66 21.40 -2.97
N GLN A 115 20.48 22.71 -3.09
CA GLN A 115 19.18 23.34 -2.94
C GLN A 115 18.16 22.82 -3.97
N LYS A 116 18.61 22.41 -5.16
CA LYS A 116 17.74 21.86 -6.19
C LYS A 116 17.05 20.59 -5.75
N GLU A 117 17.81 19.62 -5.23
CA GLU A 117 17.24 18.35 -4.74
C GLU A 117 16.33 18.55 -3.53
N LEU A 118 16.66 19.52 -2.67
CA LEU A 118 15.80 19.84 -1.53
C LEU A 118 14.47 20.45 -1.99
N ASN A 119 14.48 21.31 -2.99
CA ASN A 119 13.27 21.88 -3.58
C ASN A 119 12.40 20.79 -4.24
N GLU A 120 13.00 19.81 -4.93
CA GLU A 120 12.24 18.66 -5.45
C GLU A 120 11.49 17.89 -4.34
N ALA A 121 12.09 17.73 -3.17
CA ALA A 121 11.45 17.10 -2.02
C ALA A 121 10.32 17.96 -1.40
N ILE A 122 10.51 19.29 -1.37
CA ILE A 122 9.48 20.24 -0.95
C ILE A 122 8.30 20.25 -1.93
N ASP A 123 8.58 20.23 -3.23
CA ASP A 123 7.56 20.18 -4.28
C ASP A 123 6.75 18.87 -4.17
N MET A 124 7.40 17.74 -3.89
CA MET A 124 6.74 16.47 -3.65
C MET A 124 5.80 16.54 -2.43
N LEU A 125 6.27 17.08 -1.29
CA LEU A 125 5.40 17.29 -0.13
C LEU A 125 4.20 18.18 -0.46
N THR A 126 4.45 19.26 -1.18
CA THR A 126 3.40 20.22 -1.56
C THR A 126 2.35 19.59 -2.47
N SER A 127 2.77 18.72 -3.40
CA SER A 127 1.85 18.04 -4.34
C SER A 127 0.84 17.09 -3.68
N ILE A 128 1.10 16.68 -2.44
CA ILE A 128 0.24 15.79 -1.66
C ILE A 128 -0.31 16.45 -0.38
N ASP A 129 -0.47 17.78 -0.38
CA ASP A 129 -0.94 18.57 0.77
C ASP A 129 -0.04 18.51 2.02
N GLY A 130 1.22 18.13 1.87
CA GLY A 130 2.21 18.01 2.94
C GLY A 130 3.07 19.26 3.17
N ALA A 131 2.79 20.42 2.53
CA ALA A 131 3.59 21.62 2.64
C ALA A 131 3.81 22.11 4.08
N HIS A 132 2.82 21.87 4.97
CA HIS A 132 2.88 22.24 6.38
C HIS A 132 3.91 21.44 7.21
N LEU A 133 4.50 20.38 6.62
CA LEU A 133 5.54 19.57 7.24
C LEU A 133 6.93 20.14 7.02
N VAL A 134 7.12 20.96 5.98
CA VAL A 134 8.43 21.54 5.61
C VAL A 134 9.03 22.32 6.78
N GLY A 135 10.32 22.09 7.05
CA GLY A 135 11.05 22.69 8.16
C GLY A 135 10.79 22.07 9.53
N ARG A 136 9.92 21.05 9.63
CA ARG A 136 9.67 20.35 10.89
C ARG A 136 10.53 19.11 11.02
N THR A 137 11.01 18.83 12.23
CA THR A 137 11.79 17.61 12.50
C THR A 137 10.88 16.39 12.61
N TYR A 138 11.38 15.21 12.24
CA TYR A 138 10.64 13.96 12.31
C TYR A 138 10.07 13.69 13.71
N ALA A 139 10.82 14.02 14.76
CA ALA A 139 10.37 13.88 16.14
C ALA A 139 9.10 14.69 16.45
N SER A 140 8.93 15.87 15.84
CA SER A 140 7.80 16.78 16.07
C SER A 140 6.52 16.37 15.34
N LEU A 141 6.59 15.39 14.43
CA LEU A 141 5.46 14.97 13.61
C LEU A 141 4.56 14.00 14.38
N SER A 142 3.25 14.20 14.25
CA SER A 142 2.25 13.20 14.64
C SER A 142 2.36 11.93 13.80
N GLN A 143 1.72 10.86 14.24
CA GLN A 143 1.75 9.58 13.51
C GLN A 143 1.16 9.70 12.10
N GLY A 144 0.06 10.44 11.93
CA GLY A 144 -0.53 10.68 10.60
C GLY A 144 0.39 11.50 9.70
N GLU A 145 1.03 12.55 10.23
CA GLU A 145 2.01 13.35 9.50
C GLU A 145 3.24 12.52 9.09
N ARG A 146 3.70 11.60 9.95
CA ARG A 146 4.77 10.65 9.61
C ARG A 146 4.35 9.71 8.48
N GLN A 147 3.12 9.22 8.46
CA GLN A 147 2.61 8.38 7.37
C GLN A 147 2.58 9.16 6.04
N LEU A 148 2.06 10.39 6.05
CA LEU A 148 2.08 11.27 4.87
C LEU A 148 3.51 11.50 4.36
N LEU A 149 4.43 11.77 5.29
CA LEU A 149 5.85 11.95 4.98
C LEU A 149 6.47 10.71 4.29
N LEU A 150 6.16 9.51 4.80
CA LEU A 150 6.64 8.24 4.22
C LEU A 150 6.05 7.98 2.83
N ILE A 151 4.80 8.40 2.59
CA ILE A 151 4.18 8.36 1.26
C ILE A 151 4.92 9.31 0.32
N ALA A 152 5.14 10.59 0.71
CA ALA A 152 5.91 11.55 -0.07
C ALA A 152 7.29 11.00 -0.43
N ARG A 153 7.98 10.44 0.56
CA ARG A 153 9.27 9.80 0.37
C ARG A 153 9.23 8.67 -0.65
N SER A 154 8.19 7.83 -0.59
CA SER A 154 8.02 6.71 -1.52
C SER A 154 7.72 7.18 -2.95
N LEU A 155 6.99 8.29 -3.10
CA LEU A 155 6.67 8.90 -4.39
C LEU A 155 7.89 9.61 -5.02
N MET A 156 8.86 10.05 -4.21
CA MET A 156 10.06 10.77 -4.68
C MET A 156 10.85 9.98 -5.73
N GLU A 157 10.70 8.66 -5.77
CA GLU A 157 11.35 7.77 -6.73
C GLU A 157 10.55 7.57 -8.02
N ASN A 158 9.40 8.22 -8.18
CA ASN A 158 8.44 8.00 -9.27
C ASN A 158 8.14 6.49 -9.47
N PRO A 159 7.62 5.80 -8.44
CA PRO A 159 7.34 4.37 -8.54
C PRO A 159 6.24 4.12 -9.58
N GLU A 160 6.33 2.99 -10.29
CA GLU A 160 5.25 2.51 -11.17
C GLU A 160 4.14 1.79 -10.36
N LEU A 161 4.48 1.29 -9.15
CA LEU A 161 3.57 0.65 -8.21
C LEU A 161 3.83 1.17 -6.79
N LEU A 162 2.78 1.66 -6.12
CA LEU A 162 2.81 2.06 -4.70
C LEU A 162 2.01 1.07 -3.87
N ILE A 163 2.64 0.51 -2.86
CA ILE A 163 2.02 -0.41 -1.91
C ILE A 163 1.91 0.28 -0.54
N LEU A 164 0.70 0.35 -0.01
CA LEU A 164 0.41 0.92 1.30
C LEU A 164 -0.04 -0.22 2.23
N ASP A 165 0.88 -0.69 3.09
CA ASP A 165 0.64 -1.82 3.99
C ASP A 165 0.16 -1.32 5.36
N GLU A 166 -1.16 -1.38 5.57
CA GLU A 166 -1.82 -0.97 6.81
C GLU A 166 -1.41 0.45 7.27
N ALA A 167 -1.32 1.38 6.30
CA ALA A 167 -0.84 2.74 6.53
C ALA A 167 -1.70 3.57 7.50
N THR A 168 -2.92 3.15 7.77
CA THR A 168 -3.89 3.81 8.68
C THR A 168 -3.85 3.26 10.11
N VAL A 169 -3.14 2.16 10.34
CA VAL A 169 -3.09 1.50 11.66
C VAL A 169 -2.46 2.42 12.71
N GLY A 170 -3.14 2.54 13.85
CA GLY A 170 -2.72 3.37 14.96
C GLY A 170 -3.03 4.87 14.81
N LEU A 171 -3.68 5.27 13.72
CA LEU A 171 -4.17 6.64 13.55
C LEU A 171 -5.50 6.83 14.28
N ASP A 172 -5.69 8.01 14.87
CA ASP A 172 -7.01 8.44 15.32
C ASP A 172 -7.94 8.69 14.11
N LEU A 173 -9.24 8.88 14.40
CA LEU A 173 -10.25 9.05 13.36
C LEU A 173 -9.92 10.18 12.39
N LEU A 174 -9.51 11.35 12.88
CA LEU A 174 -9.25 12.50 12.02
C LEU A 174 -7.97 12.33 11.19
N ALA A 175 -6.92 11.77 11.78
CA ALA A 175 -5.67 11.47 11.08
C ALA A 175 -5.90 10.43 9.96
N ARG A 176 -6.71 9.40 10.22
CA ARG A 176 -7.11 8.41 9.23
C ARG A 176 -7.86 9.03 8.05
N GLU A 177 -8.89 9.85 8.33
CA GLU A 177 -9.66 10.50 7.26
C GLU A 177 -8.80 11.47 6.43
N ARG A 178 -7.89 12.20 7.07
CA ARG A 178 -6.93 13.05 6.36
C ARG A 178 -6.01 12.24 5.46
N LEU A 179 -5.50 11.10 5.93
CA LEU A 179 -4.65 10.23 5.12
C LEU A 179 -5.40 9.68 3.90
N LEU A 180 -6.66 9.23 4.07
CA LEU A 180 -7.49 8.79 2.95
C LEU A 180 -7.73 9.92 1.93
N LYS A 181 -7.92 11.15 2.40
CA LYS A 181 -8.02 12.32 1.53
C LYS A 181 -6.72 12.60 0.76
N HIS A 182 -5.56 12.45 1.39
CA HIS A 182 -4.28 12.56 0.69
C HIS A 182 -4.11 11.46 -0.36
N LEU A 183 -4.57 10.22 -0.09
CA LEU A 183 -4.58 9.14 -1.09
C LEU A 183 -5.45 9.48 -2.29
N HIS A 184 -6.62 10.11 -2.07
CA HIS A 184 -7.44 10.63 -3.15
C HIS A 184 -6.64 11.58 -4.05
N HIS A 185 -5.94 12.57 -3.48
CA HIS A 185 -5.11 13.49 -4.26
C HIS A 185 -4.02 12.77 -5.05
N ILE A 186 -3.38 11.75 -4.47
CA ILE A 186 -2.36 10.95 -5.15
C ILE A 186 -2.95 10.21 -6.35
N CYS A 187 -4.16 9.65 -6.22
CA CYS A 187 -4.86 8.98 -7.32
C CYS A 187 -5.18 9.92 -8.49
N GLN A 188 -5.28 11.23 -8.24
CA GLN A 188 -5.59 12.25 -9.25
C GLN A 188 -4.34 12.86 -9.93
N LEU A 189 -3.14 12.50 -9.50
CA LEU A 189 -1.91 12.98 -10.13
C LEU A 189 -1.80 12.43 -11.56
N GLU A 190 -1.32 13.25 -12.50
CA GLU A 190 -1.06 12.80 -13.89
C GLU A 190 -0.06 11.62 -13.94
N THR A 191 0.87 11.59 -12.99
CA THR A 191 1.89 10.55 -12.84
C THR A 191 1.55 9.57 -11.72
N ALA A 192 0.25 9.41 -11.39
CA ALA A 192 -0.15 8.50 -10.32
C ALA A 192 0.39 7.08 -10.56
N PRO A 193 1.04 6.46 -9.57
CA PRO A 193 1.42 5.06 -9.65
C PRO A 193 0.18 4.16 -9.63
N ALA A 194 0.32 2.91 -10.05
CA ALA A 194 -0.65 1.89 -9.68
C ALA A 194 -0.65 1.71 -8.16
N ILE A 195 -1.82 1.57 -7.52
CA ILE A 195 -1.92 1.54 -6.05
C ILE A 195 -2.47 0.21 -5.58
N ILE A 196 -1.80 -0.38 -4.59
CA ILE A 196 -2.29 -1.46 -3.74
C ILE A 196 -2.41 -0.91 -2.32
N PHE A 197 -3.62 -0.81 -1.82
CA PHE A 197 -3.92 -0.41 -0.44
C PHE A 197 -4.34 -1.61 0.37
N VAL A 198 -3.62 -1.91 1.44
CA VAL A 198 -3.89 -3.07 2.29
C VAL A 198 -4.49 -2.61 3.60
N THR A 199 -5.63 -3.17 3.94
CA THR A 199 -6.36 -2.83 5.17
C THR A 199 -7.10 -4.05 5.72
N HIS A 200 -7.51 -3.96 6.96
CA HIS A 200 -8.49 -4.87 7.58
C HIS A 200 -9.82 -4.15 7.91
N HIS A 201 -9.97 -2.90 7.47
CA HIS A 201 -11.13 -2.05 7.65
C HIS A 201 -11.82 -1.75 6.32
N ALA A 202 -13.02 -2.27 6.10
CA ALA A 202 -13.74 -2.04 4.85
C ALA A 202 -14.17 -0.58 4.66
N GLU A 203 -14.38 0.16 5.74
CA GLU A 203 -14.69 1.59 5.72
C GLU A 203 -13.56 2.48 5.19
N GLU A 204 -12.36 1.94 5.04
CA GLU A 204 -11.21 2.63 4.44
C GLU A 204 -11.16 2.47 2.91
N ILE A 205 -12.00 1.61 2.34
CA ILE A 205 -12.09 1.40 0.89
C ILE A 205 -12.98 2.49 0.31
N THR A 206 -12.36 3.59 -0.12
CA THR A 206 -13.02 4.77 -0.68
C THR A 206 -13.43 4.58 -2.14
N ALA A 207 -14.04 5.60 -2.76
CA ALA A 207 -14.37 5.65 -4.19
C ALA A 207 -13.13 5.53 -5.09
N ASP A 208 -11.94 5.86 -4.57
CA ASP A 208 -10.69 5.79 -5.32
C ASP A 208 -10.25 4.36 -5.67
N PHE A 209 -10.75 3.37 -4.94
CA PHE A 209 -10.44 1.96 -5.21
C PHE A 209 -11.49 1.35 -6.14
N SER A 210 -11.06 0.99 -7.34
CA SER A 210 -11.92 0.39 -8.35
C SER A 210 -12.13 -1.12 -8.12
N HIS A 211 -11.16 -1.78 -7.50
CA HIS A 211 -11.16 -3.24 -7.32
C HIS A 211 -10.82 -3.64 -5.88
N VAL A 212 -11.34 -4.79 -5.47
CA VAL A 212 -11.09 -5.37 -4.14
C VAL A 212 -10.67 -6.83 -4.28
N LEU A 213 -9.72 -7.22 -3.44
CA LEU A 213 -9.32 -8.61 -3.24
C LEU A 213 -9.56 -8.98 -1.77
N LEU A 214 -10.39 -10.01 -1.53
CA LEU A 214 -10.61 -10.59 -0.22
C LEU A 214 -9.61 -11.72 0.01
N LEU A 215 -8.66 -11.52 0.93
CA LEU A 215 -7.68 -12.52 1.30
C LEU A 215 -8.08 -13.17 2.64
N LYS A 216 -8.33 -14.48 2.62
CA LYS A 216 -8.71 -15.25 3.80
C LYS A 216 -7.85 -16.51 3.89
N GLU A 217 -7.20 -16.72 5.03
CA GLU A 217 -6.42 -17.94 5.33
C GLU A 217 -5.43 -18.34 4.22
N GLY A 218 -4.73 -17.35 3.66
CA GLY A 218 -3.76 -17.56 2.60
C GLY A 218 -4.33 -17.84 1.21
N LYS A 219 -5.64 -17.64 1.00
CA LYS A 219 -6.33 -17.85 -0.27
C LYS A 219 -7.10 -16.60 -0.69
N VAL A 220 -7.27 -16.42 -1.98
CA VAL A 220 -8.21 -15.43 -2.52
C VAL A 220 -9.62 -16.01 -2.41
N LEU A 221 -10.44 -15.40 -1.57
CA LEU A 221 -11.85 -15.76 -1.44
C LEU A 221 -12.66 -15.22 -2.62
N ALA A 222 -12.45 -13.94 -2.94
CA ALA A 222 -13.06 -13.25 -4.07
C ALA A 222 -12.18 -12.08 -4.51
N GLN A 223 -12.30 -11.67 -5.78
CA GLN A 223 -11.62 -10.50 -6.33
C GLN A 223 -12.36 -9.96 -7.55
N GLY A 224 -12.32 -8.65 -7.76
CA GLY A 224 -12.98 -8.01 -8.90
C GLY A 224 -13.33 -6.56 -8.63
N PRO A 225 -14.24 -5.96 -9.44
CA PRO A 225 -14.80 -4.65 -9.19
C PRO A 225 -15.35 -4.53 -7.77
N LYS A 226 -15.15 -3.35 -7.15
CA LYS A 226 -15.51 -3.11 -5.75
C LYS A 226 -16.96 -3.44 -5.45
N GLU A 227 -17.89 -3.03 -6.32
CA GLU A 227 -19.32 -3.25 -6.19
C GLU A 227 -19.72 -4.73 -6.20
N ASP A 228 -19.00 -5.57 -6.95
CA ASP A 228 -19.25 -7.00 -7.03
C ASP A 228 -18.72 -7.75 -5.80
N ILE A 229 -17.69 -7.22 -5.15
CA ILE A 229 -16.99 -7.87 -4.04
C ILE A 229 -17.52 -7.45 -2.67
N LEU A 230 -17.84 -6.16 -2.48
CA LEU A 230 -18.33 -5.66 -1.19
C LEU A 230 -19.85 -5.92 -1.04
N THR A 231 -20.25 -7.18 -1.10
CA THR A 231 -21.64 -7.65 -0.93
C THR A 231 -21.85 -8.32 0.42
N THR A 232 -23.09 -8.34 0.89
CA THR A 232 -23.46 -8.98 2.17
C THR A 232 -23.04 -10.44 2.23
N ASP A 233 -23.22 -11.19 1.13
CA ASP A 233 -22.96 -12.62 1.08
C ASP A 233 -21.45 -12.89 1.13
N LEU A 234 -20.66 -12.25 0.24
CA LEU A 234 -19.21 -12.43 0.22
C LEU A 234 -18.54 -11.97 1.52
N LEU A 235 -18.99 -10.85 2.09
CA LEU A 235 -18.47 -10.36 3.36
C LEU A 235 -18.94 -11.23 4.53
N GLY A 236 -20.12 -11.81 4.45
CA GLY A 236 -20.59 -12.82 5.41
C GLY A 236 -19.66 -14.04 5.42
N ASP A 237 -19.34 -14.58 4.26
CA ASP A 237 -18.40 -15.70 4.11
C ASP A 237 -16.98 -15.29 4.56
N PHE A 238 -16.56 -14.07 4.22
CA PHE A 238 -15.26 -13.54 4.61
C PHE A 238 -15.11 -13.46 6.13
N TYR A 239 -16.07 -12.87 6.84
CA TYR A 239 -16.03 -12.74 8.31
C TYR A 239 -16.47 -14.01 9.05
N GLY A 240 -17.07 -14.98 8.34
CA GLY A 240 -17.64 -16.19 8.96
C GLY A 240 -18.88 -15.91 9.82
N ASN A 241 -19.57 -14.80 9.54
CA ASN A 241 -20.76 -14.36 10.26
C ASN A 241 -21.69 -13.57 9.34
N GLN A 242 -22.99 -13.55 9.64
CA GLN A 242 -23.89 -12.65 8.94
C GLN A 242 -23.50 -11.20 9.21
N VAL A 243 -23.55 -10.39 8.17
CA VAL A 243 -23.19 -8.96 8.26
C VAL A 243 -24.32 -8.10 7.69
N GLU A 244 -24.38 -6.86 8.14
CA GLU A 244 -25.20 -5.80 7.58
C GLU A 244 -24.26 -4.73 7.02
N LEU A 245 -24.52 -4.27 5.79
CA LEU A 245 -23.76 -3.21 5.15
C LEU A 245 -24.47 -1.88 5.36
N ILE A 246 -23.80 -0.95 6.01
CA ILE A 246 -24.32 0.39 6.29
C ILE A 246 -23.56 1.39 5.42
N PRO A 247 -24.23 2.05 4.46
CA PRO A 247 -23.59 3.10 3.65
C PRO A 247 -23.15 4.28 4.53
N LEU A 248 -21.90 4.72 4.35
CA LEU A 248 -21.34 5.89 5.02
C LEU A 248 -21.31 7.15 4.14
N GLY A 249 -21.82 7.04 2.88
CA GLY A 249 -21.65 8.06 1.84
C GLY A 249 -20.33 7.88 1.07
N GLU A 250 -20.19 8.61 -0.05
CA GLU A 250 -18.99 8.59 -0.91
C GLU A 250 -18.53 7.17 -1.29
N GLU A 251 -19.50 6.27 -1.56
CA GLU A 251 -19.29 4.83 -1.89
C GLU A 251 -18.56 4.03 -0.81
N ARG A 252 -18.54 4.49 0.42
CA ARG A 252 -17.94 3.78 1.56
C ARG A 252 -18.99 2.97 2.32
N LEU A 253 -18.56 1.87 2.91
CA LEU A 253 -19.42 0.94 3.64
C LEU A 253 -18.86 0.66 5.03
N PHE A 254 -19.71 0.68 6.04
CA PHE A 254 -19.42 0.10 7.36
C PHE A 254 -20.02 -1.30 7.42
N ILE A 255 -19.24 -2.26 7.93
CA ILE A 255 -19.69 -3.65 8.09
C ILE A 255 -20.03 -3.89 9.54
N LYS A 256 -21.32 -4.12 9.81
CA LYS A 256 -21.83 -4.43 11.13
C LYS A 256 -22.10 -5.94 11.24
N PRO A 257 -21.39 -6.67 12.10
CA PRO A 257 -21.69 -8.10 12.33
C PRO A 257 -23.04 -8.25 13.02
N LYS A 258 -23.80 -9.27 12.63
CA LYS A 258 -25.01 -9.72 13.31
C LYS A 258 -24.60 -10.84 14.27
N LEU A 259 -24.24 -10.47 15.50
CA LEU A 259 -23.85 -11.40 16.57
C LEU A 259 -25.06 -12.01 17.25
#